data_9cee4ba10f1cdf4168b742dc0157c810
#
_entry.id   9cee4ba10f1cdf4168b742dc0157c810
#
_cell.length_a   1.000
_cell.length_b   1.000
_cell.length_c   1.000
_cell.angle_alpha   90.00
_cell.angle_beta   90.00
_cell.angle_gamma   90.00
#
_symmetry.space_group_name_H-M   'P 1'
#
loop_
_entity.id
_entity.type
_entity.pdbx_description
1 polymer ?
#
loop_
_entity_poly.entity_id
_entity_poly.type
_entity_poly.pdbx_seq_one_letter_code
_entity_poly.pdbx_strand_id
1 'polypeptide(L)'
;MLLNEMRLMLESHPTANLETLYVGGGTPTSLSAKQLDRLLSGAREILPFQNGNEFTVEANPGDLTREKLQVMKNYGVNRLSMGVQTFDNRLLKKIGRKHTAEDVYQTMQFLEAENFTNVSIDLIYALPGQTLEGYRDTLEKALALDLPHYSLYSLILENKTMFMNWVRQGRLELPDQETETRMFEETIEAMEKHGRHQYEISNFGLSGHESQHNLMYWNNDHYFGFGAGASGYLGDIRYRNKGPIQHYL
;
A
#
# COMPACT_ATOMS: atom_id res chain seq x y z
N MET A 1 -15.32 3.35 17.60
CA MET A 1 -16.13 3.71 16.43
C MET A 1 -15.92 2.74 15.25
N LEU A 2 -14.72 2.59 14.66
CA LEU A 2 -14.47 1.69 13.53
C LEU A 2 -15.02 0.26 13.72
N LEU A 3 -14.71 -0.39 14.84
CA LEU A 3 -15.24 -1.74 15.14
C LEU A 3 -16.77 -1.77 15.28
N ASN A 4 -17.39 -0.68 15.72
CA ASN A 4 -18.84 -0.58 15.77
C ASN A 4 -19.45 -0.42 14.37
N GLU A 5 -18.82 0.34 13.49
CA GLU A 5 -19.20 0.43 12.08
C GLU A 5 -19.17 -0.97 11.42
N MET A 6 -18.10 -1.75 11.64
CA MET A 6 -18.01 -3.12 11.12
C MET A 6 -19.21 -3.98 11.56
N ARG A 7 -19.61 -3.93 12.84
CA ARG A 7 -20.78 -4.67 13.34
C ARG A 7 -22.07 -4.24 12.65
N LEU A 8 -22.34 -2.93 12.62
CA LEU A 8 -23.56 -2.38 12.02
C LEU A 8 -23.66 -2.68 10.52
N MET A 9 -22.54 -2.62 9.81
CA MET A 9 -22.53 -2.95 8.38
C MET A 9 -22.80 -4.43 8.14
N LEU A 10 -22.26 -5.34 8.95
CA LEU A 10 -22.53 -6.77 8.83
C LEU A 10 -23.95 -7.13 9.27
N GLU A 11 -24.53 -6.42 10.22
CA GLU A 11 -25.95 -6.59 10.58
C GLU A 11 -26.87 -6.21 9.41
N SER A 12 -26.56 -5.13 8.70
CA SER A 12 -27.35 -4.66 7.55
C SER A 12 -27.04 -5.39 6.23
N HIS A 13 -25.83 -5.94 6.10
CA HIS A 13 -25.36 -6.67 4.93
C HIS A 13 -24.69 -7.97 5.36
N PRO A 14 -25.47 -8.98 5.79
CA PRO A 14 -24.92 -10.25 6.25
C PRO A 14 -24.08 -10.92 5.16
N THR A 15 -22.88 -11.34 5.50
CA THR A 15 -22.01 -12.11 4.62
C THR A 15 -21.46 -13.33 5.37
N ALA A 16 -21.27 -14.43 4.66
CA ALA A 16 -20.78 -15.68 5.26
C ALA A 16 -19.26 -15.75 5.30
N ASN A 17 -18.58 -15.05 4.40
CA ASN A 17 -17.13 -15.07 4.28
C ASN A 17 -16.60 -13.80 3.62
N LEU A 18 -15.40 -13.38 4.05
CA LEU A 18 -14.58 -12.35 3.40
C LEU A 18 -13.31 -13.02 2.87
N GLU A 19 -13.02 -12.86 1.60
CA GLU A 19 -11.88 -13.49 0.93
C GLU A 19 -10.58 -12.76 1.21
N THR A 20 -10.64 -11.43 1.38
CA THR A 20 -9.48 -10.60 1.67
C THR A 20 -9.76 -9.60 2.78
N LEU A 21 -8.72 -9.23 3.51
CA LEU A 21 -8.75 -8.14 4.49
C LEU A 21 -7.54 -7.24 4.27
N TYR A 22 -7.79 -5.94 4.09
CA TYR A 22 -6.76 -4.94 3.85
C TYR A 22 -6.86 -3.80 4.86
N VAL A 23 -5.80 -3.57 5.61
CA VAL A 23 -5.69 -2.46 6.57
C VAL A 23 -4.71 -1.44 6.05
N GLY A 24 -5.24 -0.30 5.60
CA GLY A 24 -4.46 0.75 4.94
C GLY A 24 -5.13 2.11 4.98
N GLY A 25 -4.79 2.97 4.01
CA GLY A 25 -5.37 4.30 3.83
C GLY A 25 -4.78 5.41 4.72
N GLY A 26 -4.04 5.06 5.71
CA GLY A 26 -3.14 5.88 6.52
C GLY A 26 -1.85 5.10 6.67
N THR A 27 -1.27 5.10 7.85
CA THR A 27 -0.12 4.23 8.14
C THR A 27 -0.46 3.39 9.38
N PRO A 28 -0.98 2.16 9.22
CA PRO A 28 -1.33 1.30 10.35
C PRO A 28 -0.16 1.06 11.30
N THR A 29 1.06 1.00 10.78
CA THR A 29 2.28 0.85 11.58
C THR A 29 2.66 2.08 12.41
N SER A 30 1.99 3.22 12.24
CA SER A 30 2.12 4.37 13.14
C SER A 30 1.43 4.12 14.51
N LEU A 31 0.52 3.16 14.58
CA LEU A 31 -0.11 2.71 15.82
C LEU A 31 0.93 2.03 16.71
N SER A 32 0.75 2.18 18.03
CA SER A 32 1.51 1.35 18.98
C SER A 32 1.07 -0.12 18.84
N ALA A 33 1.93 -1.06 19.27
CA ALA A 33 1.60 -2.48 19.25
C ALA A 33 0.26 -2.79 19.95
N LYS A 34 0.00 -2.14 21.08
CA LYS A 34 -1.29 -2.27 21.81
C LYS A 34 -2.50 -1.76 21.02
N GLN A 35 -2.35 -0.65 20.28
CA GLN A 35 -3.44 -0.12 19.43
C GLN A 35 -3.68 -1.02 18.22
N LEU A 36 -2.59 -1.51 17.62
CA LEU A 36 -2.64 -2.45 16.51
C LEU A 36 -3.30 -3.78 16.94
N ASP A 37 -2.92 -4.31 18.09
CA ASP A 37 -3.53 -5.49 18.71
C ASP A 37 -5.05 -5.30 18.88
N ARG A 38 -5.48 -4.18 19.46
CA ARG A 38 -6.90 -3.87 19.63
C ARG A 38 -7.66 -3.78 18.30
N LEU A 39 -7.01 -3.21 17.26
CA LEU A 39 -7.62 -3.09 15.93
C LEU A 39 -7.79 -4.47 15.29
N LEU A 40 -6.69 -5.25 15.24
CA LEU A 40 -6.67 -6.52 14.55
C LEU A 40 -7.50 -7.59 15.27
N SER A 41 -7.44 -7.64 16.61
CA SER A 41 -8.30 -8.54 17.40
C SER A 41 -9.77 -8.24 17.19
N GLY A 42 -10.18 -6.97 17.27
CA GLY A 42 -11.56 -6.58 17.05
C GLY A 42 -12.05 -6.84 15.62
N ALA A 43 -11.21 -6.62 14.62
CA ALA A 43 -11.56 -6.95 13.25
C ALA A 43 -11.73 -8.47 13.05
N ARG A 44 -10.83 -9.29 13.62
CA ARG A 44 -10.92 -10.76 13.57
C ARG A 44 -12.12 -11.33 14.32
N GLU A 45 -12.54 -10.69 15.41
CA GLU A 45 -13.73 -11.09 16.18
C GLU A 45 -15.02 -10.81 15.39
N ILE A 46 -15.07 -9.68 14.68
CA ILE A 46 -16.31 -9.20 14.05
C ILE A 46 -16.46 -9.73 12.61
N LEU A 47 -15.37 -9.70 11.83
CA LEU A 47 -15.41 -10.00 10.40
C LEU A 47 -15.35 -11.52 10.16
N PRO A 48 -16.22 -12.09 9.32
CA PRO A 48 -16.20 -13.51 8.97
C PRO A 48 -15.05 -13.81 7.98
N PHE A 49 -13.82 -13.70 8.47
CA PHE A 49 -12.59 -13.85 7.71
C PHE A 49 -11.86 -15.13 8.10
N GLN A 50 -11.54 -15.99 7.12
CA GLN A 50 -10.93 -17.30 7.36
C GLN A 50 -9.39 -17.19 7.43
N ASN A 51 -8.79 -18.10 8.19
CA ASN A 51 -7.33 -18.23 8.21
C ASN A 51 -6.82 -18.74 6.84
N GLY A 52 -5.71 -18.16 6.38
CA GLY A 52 -5.13 -18.48 5.09
C GLY A 52 -5.56 -17.57 3.94
N ASN A 53 -6.67 -16.84 4.08
CA ASN A 53 -7.05 -15.79 3.14
C ASN A 53 -6.06 -14.60 3.20
N GLU A 54 -5.96 -13.80 2.14
CA GLU A 54 -5.03 -12.67 2.10
C GLU A 54 -5.40 -11.61 3.13
N PHE A 55 -4.51 -11.40 4.09
CA PHE A 55 -4.59 -10.33 5.07
C PHE A 55 -3.40 -9.40 4.93
N THR A 56 -3.63 -8.26 4.29
CA THR A 56 -2.61 -7.24 4.04
C THR A 56 -2.67 -6.12 5.06
N VAL A 57 -1.50 -5.67 5.49
CA VAL A 57 -1.34 -4.44 6.29
C VAL A 57 -0.32 -3.54 5.61
N GLU A 58 -0.66 -2.24 5.47
CA GLU A 58 0.29 -1.22 5.01
C GLU A 58 1.31 -0.87 6.09
N ALA A 59 2.54 -0.66 5.68
CA ALA A 59 3.65 -0.30 6.55
C ALA A 59 4.51 0.81 5.93
N ASN A 60 5.20 1.56 6.78
CA ASN A 60 6.34 2.38 6.34
C ASN A 60 7.65 1.73 6.77
N PRO A 61 8.72 1.87 5.97
CA PRO A 61 10.06 1.53 6.42
C PRO A 61 10.41 2.23 7.74
N GLY A 62 11.05 1.52 8.67
CA GLY A 62 11.43 2.04 9.98
C GLY A 62 10.33 2.04 11.05
N ASP A 63 9.05 1.90 10.69
CA ASP A 63 7.94 1.88 11.65
C ASP A 63 7.64 0.49 12.23
N LEU A 64 8.17 -0.57 11.61
CA LEU A 64 7.99 -1.96 12.06
C LEU A 64 8.90 -2.28 13.22
N THR A 65 8.30 -2.82 14.29
CA THR A 65 9.02 -3.40 15.43
C THR A 65 8.68 -4.88 15.56
N ARG A 66 9.53 -5.65 16.25
CA ARG A 66 9.26 -7.07 16.51
C ARG A 66 7.90 -7.28 17.20
N GLU A 67 7.56 -6.41 18.16
CA GLU A 67 6.29 -6.46 18.87
C GLU A 67 5.10 -6.25 17.91
N LYS A 68 5.15 -5.26 17.02
CA LYS A 68 4.10 -5.02 16.01
C LYS A 68 3.98 -6.18 15.04
N LEU A 69 5.10 -6.71 14.54
CA LEU A 69 5.10 -7.84 13.63
C LEU A 69 4.52 -9.10 14.29
N GLN A 70 4.85 -9.33 15.57
CA GLN A 70 4.28 -10.44 16.33
C GLN A 70 2.75 -10.30 16.48
N VAL A 71 2.27 -9.10 16.78
CA VAL A 71 0.83 -8.80 16.81
C VAL A 71 0.19 -9.12 15.46
N MET A 72 0.76 -8.66 14.35
CA MET A 72 0.24 -8.94 13.02
C MET A 72 0.17 -10.45 12.73
N LYS A 73 1.25 -11.19 13.01
CA LYS A 73 1.31 -12.65 12.83
C LYS A 73 0.24 -13.37 13.67
N ASN A 74 0.03 -12.96 14.92
CA ASN A 74 -0.95 -13.57 15.82
C ASN A 74 -2.38 -13.48 15.27
N TYR A 75 -2.70 -12.43 14.51
CA TYR A 75 -4.03 -12.25 13.90
C TYR A 75 -4.11 -12.72 12.45
N GLY A 76 -3.05 -13.34 11.93
CA GLY A 76 -3.05 -13.97 10.61
C GLY A 76 -2.74 -13.00 9.47
N VAL A 77 -2.12 -11.84 9.73
CA VAL A 77 -1.54 -10.99 8.68
C VAL A 77 -0.46 -11.79 7.96
N ASN A 78 -0.63 -11.95 6.65
CA ASN A 78 0.24 -12.77 5.82
C ASN A 78 0.82 -12.03 4.61
N ARG A 79 0.53 -10.73 4.47
CA ARG A 79 1.08 -9.86 3.44
C ARG A 79 1.34 -8.46 4.00
N LEU A 80 2.47 -7.85 3.64
CA LEU A 80 2.77 -6.45 3.92
C LEU A 80 2.88 -5.66 2.61
N SER A 81 2.32 -4.43 2.57
CA SER A 81 2.57 -3.45 1.52
C SER A 81 3.35 -2.29 2.11
N MET A 82 4.56 -2.05 1.62
CA MET A 82 5.48 -1.10 2.22
C MET A 82 5.71 0.11 1.33
N GLY A 83 5.34 1.29 1.82
CA GLY A 83 5.48 2.55 1.10
C GLY A 83 6.92 3.05 1.03
N VAL A 84 7.74 2.49 0.15
CA VAL A 84 9.15 2.88 -0.08
C VAL A 84 9.24 4.16 -0.90
N GLN A 85 8.47 4.29 -1.95
CA GLN A 85 8.33 5.41 -2.89
C GLN A 85 9.53 5.59 -3.83
N THR A 86 10.74 5.68 -3.33
CA THR A 86 12.00 5.80 -4.07
C THR A 86 13.19 5.45 -3.17
N PHE A 87 14.33 5.15 -3.76
CA PHE A 87 15.60 4.98 -3.03
C PHE A 87 16.49 6.25 -3.05
N ASP A 88 16.00 7.35 -3.64
CA ASP A 88 16.69 8.66 -3.56
C ASP A 88 16.25 9.42 -2.31
N ASN A 89 17.14 9.53 -1.33
CA ASN A 89 16.89 10.25 -0.08
C ASN A 89 16.53 11.73 -0.26
N ARG A 90 16.99 12.37 -1.34
CA ARG A 90 16.63 13.77 -1.65
C ARG A 90 15.16 13.85 -2.07
N LEU A 91 14.71 12.90 -2.90
CA LEU A 91 13.31 12.81 -3.33
C LEU A 91 12.42 12.41 -2.16
N LEU A 92 12.81 11.43 -1.32
CA LEU A 92 12.08 11.06 -0.10
C LEU A 92 11.83 12.28 0.79
N LYS A 93 12.87 13.07 1.06
CA LYS A 93 12.75 14.31 1.83
C LYS A 93 11.82 15.30 1.15
N LYS A 94 11.91 15.44 -0.19
CA LYS A 94 11.11 16.39 -0.97
C LYS A 94 9.62 16.05 -0.93
N ILE A 95 9.26 14.76 -0.92
CA ILE A 95 7.88 14.30 -0.79
C ILE A 95 7.41 14.12 0.66
N GLY A 96 8.21 14.57 1.63
CA GLY A 96 7.84 14.59 3.05
C GLY A 96 7.91 13.24 3.75
N ARG A 97 8.65 12.25 3.18
CA ARG A 97 8.89 10.98 3.85
C ARG A 97 9.92 11.15 4.97
N LYS A 98 9.70 10.39 6.06
CA LYS A 98 10.59 10.41 7.22
C LYS A 98 11.70 9.37 7.13
N HIS A 99 11.43 8.26 6.44
CA HIS A 99 12.37 7.18 6.24
C HIS A 99 13.40 7.51 5.16
N THR A 100 14.49 6.78 5.17
CA THR A 100 15.57 6.79 4.20
C THR A 100 15.66 5.45 3.45
N ALA A 101 16.45 5.39 2.39
CA ALA A 101 16.74 4.13 1.71
C ALA A 101 17.38 3.10 2.66
N GLU A 102 18.17 3.53 3.62
CA GLU A 102 18.79 2.67 4.64
C GLU A 102 17.75 2.02 5.54
N ASP A 103 16.71 2.77 5.93
CA ASP A 103 15.60 2.21 6.72
C ASP A 103 14.85 1.11 5.95
N VAL A 104 14.79 1.21 4.61
CA VAL A 104 14.21 0.14 3.76
C VAL A 104 15.04 -1.13 3.90
N TYR A 105 16.36 -1.06 3.70
CA TYR A 105 17.24 -2.23 3.79
C TYR A 105 17.21 -2.87 5.17
N GLN A 106 17.26 -2.07 6.22
CA GLN A 106 17.17 -2.56 7.60
C GLN A 106 15.82 -3.25 7.87
N THR A 107 14.74 -2.68 7.35
CA THR A 107 13.40 -3.28 7.48
C THR A 107 13.31 -4.61 6.73
N MET A 108 13.87 -4.71 5.51
CA MET A 108 13.90 -5.97 4.76
C MET A 108 14.70 -7.06 5.48
N GLN A 109 15.90 -6.74 5.99
CA GLN A 109 16.70 -7.67 6.79
C GLN A 109 15.96 -8.14 8.05
N PHE A 110 15.25 -7.24 8.70
CA PHE A 110 14.40 -7.57 9.84
C PHE A 110 13.27 -8.53 9.47
N LEU A 111 12.55 -8.27 8.38
CA LEU A 111 11.46 -9.14 7.92
C LEU A 111 11.94 -10.52 7.51
N GLU A 112 13.09 -10.60 6.84
CA GLU A 112 13.76 -11.86 6.48
C GLU A 112 14.12 -12.66 7.74
N ALA A 113 14.76 -12.03 8.72
CA ALA A 113 15.12 -12.65 10.01
C ALA A 113 13.90 -13.16 10.78
N GLU A 114 12.75 -12.52 10.61
CA GLU A 114 11.46 -12.94 11.20
C GLU A 114 10.69 -13.93 10.32
N ASN A 115 11.24 -14.39 9.19
CA ASN A 115 10.58 -15.26 8.19
C ASN A 115 9.25 -14.68 7.68
N PHE A 116 9.21 -13.38 7.42
CA PHE A 116 8.07 -12.72 6.78
C PHE A 116 8.46 -12.32 5.35
N THR A 117 8.13 -13.17 4.38
CA THR A 117 8.62 -13.08 2.99
C THR A 117 7.62 -12.51 2.00
N ASN A 118 6.31 -12.54 2.32
CA ASN A 118 5.28 -12.00 1.43
C ASN A 118 5.16 -10.48 1.61
N VAL A 119 6.08 -9.78 0.98
CA VAL A 119 6.22 -8.32 1.06
C VAL A 119 6.10 -7.72 -0.33
N SER A 120 5.29 -6.67 -0.44
CA SER A 120 5.24 -5.76 -1.57
C SER A 120 5.91 -4.44 -1.19
N ILE A 121 6.57 -3.80 -2.14
CA ILE A 121 6.95 -2.39 -2.00
C ILE A 121 6.22 -1.52 -3.00
N ASP A 122 5.83 -0.34 -2.55
CA ASP A 122 5.17 0.66 -3.38
C ASP A 122 6.21 1.71 -3.78
N LEU A 123 6.37 1.93 -5.08
CA LEU A 123 7.24 2.93 -5.67
C LEU A 123 6.43 3.96 -6.44
N ILE A 124 6.95 5.18 -6.51
CA ILE A 124 6.35 6.26 -7.30
C ILE A 124 7.37 6.75 -8.31
N TYR A 125 7.00 6.74 -9.58
CA TYR A 125 7.78 7.39 -10.63
C TYR A 125 7.17 8.75 -11.02
N ALA A 126 7.90 9.50 -11.84
CA ALA A 126 7.59 10.88 -12.20
C ALA A 126 7.52 11.84 -10.99
N LEU A 127 8.29 11.57 -9.93
CA LEU A 127 8.42 12.47 -8.79
C LEU A 127 9.03 13.83 -9.21
N PRO A 128 8.68 14.94 -8.54
CA PRO A 128 9.23 16.26 -8.86
C PRO A 128 10.75 16.29 -8.79
N GLY A 129 11.39 16.56 -9.95
CA GLY A 129 12.84 16.59 -10.09
C GLY A 129 13.49 15.22 -10.19
N GLN A 130 12.72 14.14 -10.38
CA GLN A 130 13.24 12.82 -10.70
C GLN A 130 13.66 12.78 -12.18
N THR A 131 14.86 12.30 -12.45
CA THR A 131 15.35 12.05 -13.81
C THR A 131 15.14 10.58 -14.18
N LEU A 132 15.15 10.28 -15.46
CA LEU A 132 15.07 8.90 -15.94
C LEU A 132 16.23 8.04 -15.37
N GLU A 133 17.43 8.57 -15.30
CA GLU A 133 18.59 7.89 -14.72
C GLU A 133 18.40 7.62 -13.21
N GLY A 134 17.91 8.62 -12.44
CA GLY A 134 17.60 8.44 -11.02
C GLY A 134 16.47 7.45 -10.76
N TYR A 135 15.53 7.34 -11.71
CA TYR A 135 14.50 6.32 -11.66
C TYR A 135 15.06 4.92 -11.93
N ARG A 136 15.94 4.77 -12.93
CA ARG A 136 16.63 3.50 -13.20
C ARG A 136 17.41 2.99 -11.98
N ASP A 137 18.14 3.87 -11.31
CA ASP A 137 18.84 3.55 -10.06
C ASP A 137 17.85 3.07 -8.96
N THR A 138 16.71 3.74 -8.84
CA THR A 138 15.64 3.30 -7.91
C THR A 138 15.10 1.92 -8.28
N LEU A 139 14.84 1.67 -9.56
CA LEU A 139 14.30 0.40 -10.06
C LEU A 139 15.31 -0.74 -9.86
N GLU A 140 16.59 -0.52 -10.15
CA GLU A 140 17.67 -1.48 -9.92
C GLU A 140 17.77 -1.86 -8.42
N LYS A 141 17.76 -0.87 -7.53
CA LYS A 141 17.79 -1.10 -6.07
C LYS A 141 16.57 -1.85 -5.57
N ALA A 142 15.39 -1.54 -6.12
CA ALA A 142 14.15 -2.24 -5.79
C ALA A 142 14.22 -3.72 -6.21
N LEU A 143 14.64 -3.99 -7.44
CA LEU A 143 14.75 -5.34 -7.97
C LEU A 143 15.83 -6.17 -7.29
N ALA A 144 16.90 -5.53 -6.80
CA ALA A 144 17.93 -6.19 -5.99
C ALA A 144 17.41 -6.77 -4.65
N LEU A 145 16.24 -6.32 -4.17
CA LEU A 145 15.58 -6.90 -2.99
C LEU A 145 14.89 -8.24 -3.30
N ASP A 146 14.73 -8.60 -4.55
CA ASP A 146 14.15 -9.86 -5.04
C ASP A 146 12.78 -10.21 -4.40
N LEU A 147 11.91 -9.21 -4.23
CA LEU A 147 10.61 -9.37 -3.59
C LEU A 147 9.58 -10.04 -4.53
N PRO A 148 8.58 -10.72 -3.97
CA PRO A 148 7.56 -11.40 -4.78
C PRO A 148 6.59 -10.44 -5.49
N HIS A 149 6.47 -9.18 -5.04
CA HIS A 149 5.50 -8.24 -5.56
C HIS A 149 6.00 -6.78 -5.48
N TYR A 150 5.62 -5.98 -6.48
CA TYR A 150 5.92 -4.55 -6.60
C TYR A 150 4.70 -3.77 -7.08
N SER A 151 4.44 -2.61 -6.47
CA SER A 151 3.47 -1.64 -6.95
C SER A 151 4.21 -0.38 -7.42
N LEU A 152 4.01 0.03 -8.67
CA LEU A 152 4.70 1.18 -9.25
C LEU A 152 3.66 2.15 -9.84
N TYR A 153 3.51 3.29 -9.21
CA TYR A 153 2.52 4.30 -9.56
C TYR A 153 3.17 5.53 -10.17
N SER A 154 2.54 6.09 -11.21
CA SER A 154 2.84 7.47 -11.58
C SER A 154 2.38 8.43 -10.49
N LEU A 155 3.13 9.52 -10.28
CA LEU A 155 2.71 10.55 -9.35
C LEU A 155 1.42 11.23 -9.85
N ILE A 156 0.33 11.02 -9.15
CA ILE A 156 -0.93 11.75 -9.40
C ILE A 156 -1.01 12.94 -8.46
N LEU A 157 -1.13 14.13 -9.04
CA LEU A 157 -1.32 15.38 -8.29
C LEU A 157 -2.80 15.62 -8.03
N GLU A 158 -3.24 15.42 -6.81
CA GLU A 158 -4.61 15.73 -6.41
C GLU A 158 -4.83 17.26 -6.28
N ASN A 159 -6.00 17.71 -6.73
CA ASN A 159 -6.41 19.09 -6.57
C ASN A 159 -6.45 19.49 -5.08
N LYS A 160 -6.11 20.75 -4.79
CA LYS A 160 -6.07 21.33 -3.44
C LYS A 160 -4.94 20.79 -2.54
N THR A 161 -3.99 20.03 -3.09
CA THR A 161 -2.78 19.64 -2.36
C THR A 161 -1.72 20.73 -2.43
N MET A 162 -0.81 20.73 -1.47
CA MET A 162 0.32 21.65 -1.45
C MET A 162 1.23 21.44 -2.67
N PHE A 163 1.43 20.18 -3.11
CA PHE A 163 2.20 19.82 -4.30
C PHE A 163 1.60 20.42 -5.57
N MET A 164 0.29 20.28 -5.79
CA MET A 164 -0.39 20.89 -6.94
C MET A 164 -0.21 22.41 -6.95
N ASN A 165 -0.29 23.08 -5.78
CA ASN A 165 -0.09 24.51 -5.68
C ASN A 165 1.36 24.90 -6.03
N TRP A 166 2.35 24.15 -5.60
CA TRP A 166 3.76 24.43 -5.91
C TRP A 166 4.07 24.21 -7.40
N VAL A 167 3.49 23.20 -8.03
CA VAL A 167 3.61 23.01 -9.48
C VAL A 167 2.99 24.20 -10.24
N ARG A 168 1.76 24.61 -9.87
CA ARG A 168 1.11 25.80 -10.48
C ARG A 168 1.89 27.10 -10.30
N GLN A 169 2.66 27.22 -9.22
CA GLN A 169 3.52 28.37 -8.94
C GLN A 169 4.92 28.25 -9.58
N GLY A 170 5.21 27.20 -10.33
CA GLY A 170 6.53 26.94 -10.91
C GLY A 170 7.63 26.63 -9.88
N ARG A 171 7.25 26.28 -8.66
CA ARG A 171 8.19 25.93 -7.57
C ARG A 171 8.63 24.46 -7.62
N LEU A 172 7.87 23.62 -8.29
CA LEU A 172 8.16 22.22 -8.53
C LEU A 172 7.98 21.93 -10.01
N GLU A 173 8.98 21.30 -10.60
CA GLU A 173 8.94 20.80 -11.97
C GLU A 173 8.75 19.28 -11.92
N LEU A 174 7.79 18.81 -12.70
CA LEU A 174 7.59 17.39 -12.96
C LEU A 174 8.39 16.99 -14.19
N PRO A 175 8.78 15.72 -14.33
CA PRO A 175 9.24 15.19 -15.60
C PRO A 175 8.21 15.47 -16.70
N ASP A 176 8.67 15.63 -17.93
CA ASP A 176 7.77 15.75 -19.06
C ASP A 176 7.09 14.41 -19.37
N GLN A 177 6.05 14.46 -20.16
CA GLN A 177 5.24 13.28 -20.49
C GLN A 177 6.06 12.19 -21.21
N GLU A 178 7.04 12.56 -22.04
CA GLU A 178 7.90 11.60 -22.71
C GLU A 178 8.76 10.85 -21.70
N THR A 179 9.36 11.56 -20.76
CA THR A 179 10.16 10.97 -19.67
C THR A 179 9.30 10.06 -18.78
N GLU A 180 8.09 10.49 -18.42
CA GLU A 180 7.15 9.68 -17.63
C GLU A 180 6.77 8.38 -18.37
N THR A 181 6.47 8.47 -19.67
CA THR A 181 6.17 7.30 -20.51
C THR A 181 7.35 6.33 -20.55
N ARG A 182 8.56 6.84 -20.72
CA ARG A 182 9.77 6.00 -20.70
C ARG A 182 9.99 5.32 -19.36
N MET A 183 9.74 6.01 -18.24
CA MET A 183 9.82 5.38 -16.92
C MET A 183 8.84 4.21 -16.79
N PHE A 184 7.62 4.35 -17.31
CA PHE A 184 6.63 3.27 -17.32
C PHE A 184 7.05 2.08 -18.21
N GLU A 185 7.49 2.34 -19.43
CA GLU A 185 7.95 1.31 -20.36
C GLU A 185 9.14 0.52 -19.78
N GLU A 186 10.14 1.22 -19.24
CA GLU A 186 11.30 0.59 -18.61
C GLU A 186 10.93 -0.19 -17.34
N THR A 187 9.88 0.24 -16.63
CA THR A 187 9.32 -0.54 -15.51
C THR A 187 8.83 -1.91 -15.98
N ILE A 188 7.99 -1.94 -17.02
CA ILE A 188 7.44 -3.19 -17.55
C ILE A 188 8.58 -4.12 -17.98
N GLU A 189 9.51 -3.62 -18.80
CA GLU A 189 10.64 -4.41 -19.28
C GLU A 189 11.50 -4.98 -18.15
N ALA A 190 11.80 -4.16 -17.13
CA ALA A 190 12.63 -4.57 -16.00
C ALA A 190 11.91 -5.61 -15.11
N MET A 191 10.62 -5.42 -14.84
CA MET A 191 9.82 -6.35 -14.04
C MET A 191 9.68 -7.70 -14.73
N GLU A 192 9.35 -7.72 -16.03
CA GLU A 192 9.24 -8.96 -16.81
C GLU A 192 10.57 -9.72 -16.88
N LYS A 193 11.66 -9.00 -17.11
CA LYS A 193 13.01 -9.60 -17.13
C LYS A 193 13.37 -10.28 -15.81
N HIS A 194 12.79 -9.82 -14.70
CA HIS A 194 12.97 -10.41 -13.37
C HIS A 194 11.84 -11.37 -12.97
N GLY A 195 10.97 -11.76 -13.91
CA GLY A 195 9.91 -12.74 -13.70
C GLY A 195 8.69 -12.21 -12.95
N ARG A 196 8.55 -10.89 -12.80
CA ARG A 196 7.38 -10.23 -12.21
C ARG A 196 6.45 -9.79 -13.33
N HIS A 197 5.33 -10.48 -13.47
CA HIS A 197 4.36 -10.19 -14.52
C HIS A 197 3.45 -9.05 -14.12
N GLN A 198 3.20 -8.13 -15.06
CA GLN A 198 2.16 -7.12 -14.88
C GLN A 198 0.79 -7.80 -14.91
N TYR A 199 0.03 -7.74 -13.82
CA TYR A 199 -1.31 -8.33 -13.75
C TYR A 199 -2.42 -7.27 -13.74
N GLU A 200 -2.06 -6.00 -13.51
CA GLU A 200 -2.92 -4.83 -13.71
C GLU A 200 -2.01 -3.59 -13.92
N ILE A 201 -2.58 -2.39 -14.05
CA ILE A 201 -1.86 -1.18 -14.53
C ILE A 201 -0.58 -0.88 -13.74
N SER A 202 -0.62 -1.01 -12.42
CA SER A 202 0.46 -0.55 -11.52
C SER A 202 1.15 -1.68 -10.76
N ASN A 203 0.64 -2.90 -10.83
CA ASN A 203 1.10 -3.99 -9.98
C ASN A 203 1.73 -5.14 -10.77
N PHE A 204 2.87 -5.60 -10.25
CA PHE A 204 3.71 -6.65 -10.81
C PHE A 204 4.00 -7.71 -9.75
N GLY A 205 3.85 -8.98 -10.08
CA GLY A 205 4.08 -10.07 -9.14
C GLY A 205 4.67 -11.32 -9.78
N LEU A 206 5.30 -12.15 -8.96
CA LEU A 206 5.52 -13.54 -9.30
C LEU A 206 4.17 -14.26 -9.39
N SER A 207 4.06 -15.26 -10.24
CA SER A 207 2.85 -16.10 -10.33
C SER A 207 2.44 -16.64 -8.95
N GLY A 208 1.20 -16.40 -8.54
CA GLY A 208 0.66 -16.77 -7.24
C GLY A 208 0.95 -15.77 -6.11
N HIS A 209 1.56 -14.62 -6.43
CA HIS A 209 1.79 -13.52 -5.49
C HIS A 209 1.06 -12.23 -5.87
N GLU A 210 0.15 -12.29 -6.85
CA GLU A 210 -0.75 -11.19 -7.16
C GLU A 210 -1.59 -10.84 -5.94
N SER A 211 -1.79 -9.55 -5.66
CA SER A 211 -2.66 -9.13 -4.56
C SER A 211 -4.10 -9.53 -4.85
N GLN A 212 -4.62 -10.49 -4.10
CA GLN A 212 -6.00 -10.93 -4.24
C GLN A 212 -6.98 -9.78 -3.97
N HIS A 213 -6.64 -8.91 -3.02
CA HIS A 213 -7.44 -7.73 -2.72
C HIS A 213 -7.53 -6.76 -3.91
N ASN A 214 -6.42 -6.53 -4.63
CA ASN A 214 -6.44 -5.71 -5.85
C ASN A 214 -7.24 -6.39 -6.97
N LEU A 215 -7.09 -7.69 -7.15
CA LEU A 215 -7.85 -8.44 -8.16
C LEU A 215 -9.35 -8.34 -7.93
N MET A 216 -9.83 -8.34 -6.67
CA MET A 216 -11.25 -8.14 -6.36
C MET A 216 -11.77 -6.81 -6.91
N TYR A 217 -11.00 -5.72 -6.82
CA TYR A 217 -11.36 -4.44 -7.40
C TYR A 217 -11.44 -4.49 -8.93
N TRP A 218 -10.44 -5.12 -9.58
CA TRP A 218 -10.39 -5.24 -11.04
C TRP A 218 -11.49 -6.15 -11.60
N ASN A 219 -11.88 -7.17 -10.85
CA ASN A 219 -13.02 -8.04 -11.17
C ASN A 219 -14.37 -7.36 -10.92
N ASN A 220 -14.37 -6.15 -10.33
CA ASN A 220 -15.57 -5.44 -9.90
C ASN A 220 -16.39 -6.23 -8.86
N ASP A 221 -15.71 -6.97 -7.99
CA ASP A 221 -16.33 -7.70 -6.90
C ASP A 221 -16.81 -6.76 -5.79
N HIS A 222 -17.72 -7.25 -4.97
CA HIS A 222 -18.24 -6.48 -3.83
C HIS A 222 -17.18 -6.39 -2.72
N TYR A 223 -17.12 -5.24 -2.07
CA TYR A 223 -16.23 -5.03 -0.93
C TYR A 223 -16.80 -4.03 0.07
N PHE A 224 -16.51 -4.28 1.34
CA PHE A 224 -16.79 -3.32 2.40
C PHE A 224 -15.66 -2.31 2.55
N GLY A 225 -16.02 -1.05 2.80
CA GLY A 225 -15.07 -0.01 3.18
C GLY A 225 -15.41 0.51 4.58
N PHE A 226 -14.48 0.34 5.51
CA PHE A 226 -14.62 0.77 6.90
C PHE A 226 -13.63 1.88 7.24
N GLY A 227 -14.05 2.86 8.00
CA GLY A 227 -13.21 3.95 8.46
C GLY A 227 -13.42 5.25 7.69
N ALA A 228 -12.81 6.33 8.19
CA ALA A 228 -12.91 7.66 7.59
C ALA A 228 -12.36 7.67 6.16
N GLY A 229 -13.17 8.13 5.21
CA GLY A 229 -12.78 8.23 3.80
C GLY A 229 -12.76 6.90 3.03
N ALA A 230 -13.00 5.77 3.68
CA ALA A 230 -13.08 4.47 3.03
C ALA A 230 -14.24 4.41 2.04
N SER A 231 -14.02 3.69 0.95
CA SER A 231 -15.05 3.43 -0.06
C SER A 231 -15.45 1.96 -0.02
N GLY A 232 -16.69 1.66 -0.38
CA GLY A 232 -17.19 0.30 -0.50
C GLY A 232 -18.08 0.15 -1.74
N TYR A 233 -18.33 -1.11 -2.12
CA TYR A 233 -19.22 -1.47 -3.22
C TYR A 233 -20.05 -2.69 -2.80
N LEU A 234 -21.36 -2.48 -2.60
CA LEU A 234 -22.29 -3.51 -2.14
C LEU A 234 -23.56 -3.47 -3.00
N GLY A 235 -23.97 -4.61 -3.53
CA GLY A 235 -25.02 -4.66 -4.53
C GLY A 235 -24.65 -3.77 -5.73
N ASP A 236 -25.52 -2.83 -6.08
CA ASP A 236 -25.27 -1.90 -7.19
C ASP A 236 -24.81 -0.50 -6.71
N ILE A 237 -24.44 -0.37 -5.43
CA ILE A 237 -24.16 0.93 -4.80
C ILE A 237 -22.69 1.01 -4.42
N ARG A 238 -21.99 2.02 -4.98
CA ARG A 238 -20.69 2.47 -4.47
C ARG A 238 -20.92 3.58 -3.46
N TYR A 239 -20.34 3.42 -2.27
CA TYR A 239 -20.44 4.42 -1.21
C TYR A 239 -19.06 4.89 -0.78
N ARG A 240 -19.01 6.03 -0.11
CA ARG A 240 -17.79 6.55 0.50
C ARG A 240 -18.11 7.15 1.86
N ASN A 241 -17.36 6.78 2.86
CA ASN A 241 -17.43 7.36 4.19
C ASN A 241 -16.92 8.81 4.20
N LYS A 242 -17.40 9.60 5.18
CA LYS A 242 -16.91 10.97 5.35
C LYS A 242 -15.40 10.96 5.62
N GLY A 243 -14.64 11.75 4.85
CA GLY A 243 -13.18 11.81 4.95
C GLY A 243 -12.68 12.48 6.24
N PRO A 244 -13.17 13.69 6.59
CA PRO A 244 -12.75 14.35 7.84
C PRO A 244 -13.22 13.56 9.05
N ILE A 245 -12.30 13.25 9.97
CA ILE A 245 -12.59 12.46 11.20
C ILE A 245 -13.76 13.06 12.00
N GLN A 246 -13.83 14.39 12.10
CA GLN A 246 -14.92 15.09 12.81
C GLN A 246 -16.31 14.85 12.22
N HIS A 247 -16.39 14.46 10.94
CA HIS A 247 -17.63 14.16 10.25
C HIS A 247 -17.92 12.65 10.19
N TYR A 248 -16.89 11.83 10.45
CA TYR A 248 -16.99 10.39 10.57
C TYR A 248 -17.38 9.95 11.98
N LEU A 249 -16.93 10.68 13.01
CA LEU A 249 -17.28 10.45 14.41
C LEU A 249 -18.71 10.90 14.71
#